data_f3ea0db9e0e08eb5be1fda81a4d17734
#
_entry.id   f3ea0db9e0e08eb5be1fda81a4d17734
#
_cell.length_a   1.000
_cell.length_b   1.000
_cell.length_c   1.000
_cell.angle_alpha   90.00
_cell.angle_beta   90.00
_cell.angle_gamma   90.00
#
_symmetry.space_group_name_H-M   'P 1'
#
loop_
_entity.id
_entity.type
_entity.pdbx_description
1 polymer ?
#
loop_
_entity_poly.entity_id
_entity_poly.type
_entity_poly.pdbx_seq_one_letter_code
_entity_poly.pdbx_strand_id
1 'polypeptide(L)'
;HRPSPEPVPRMSCRLVTIQQQPELADRVSDLIEKSWPQFMLQDPIGNKHWNRLYADFPECQVIMLDGDEVIGQGNTIPIRWDGPSEQLPDQGWDWAFIRGVEGYDQGRAPTHLTGLQIVIDPGYQGRRLSSQFVEHFRGVAQAKGLSRLVIPLRPTRKHQYPLTPMDRYITWTRQGLPFDPWLRIHARAGARIVKSCP
;
A
#
# COMPACT_ATOMS: atom_id res chain seq x y z
N HIS A 1 3.58 46.16 15.88
CA HIS A 1 3.35 45.44 14.63
C HIS A 1 4.00 44.09 14.74
N ARG A 2 3.19 43.03 14.93
CA ARG A 2 3.64 41.64 14.70
C ARG A 2 3.54 41.42 13.20
N PRO A 3 4.58 40.87 12.54
CA PRO A 3 4.46 40.45 11.16
C PRO A 3 3.41 39.35 11.06
N SER A 4 2.52 39.47 10.06
CA SER A 4 1.58 38.40 9.72
C SER A 4 2.35 37.14 9.41
N PRO A 5 1.92 35.94 9.88
CA PRO A 5 2.56 34.71 9.50
C PRO A 5 2.53 34.56 7.98
N GLU A 6 3.69 34.28 7.39
CA GLU A 6 3.77 33.95 5.98
C GLU A 6 2.83 32.78 5.65
N PRO A 7 2.13 32.83 4.52
CA PRO A 7 1.25 31.74 4.12
C PRO A 7 2.09 30.47 3.94
N VAL A 8 1.76 29.43 4.70
CA VAL A 8 2.35 28.10 4.52
C VAL A 8 2.14 27.70 3.06
N PRO A 9 3.21 27.37 2.31
CA PRO A 9 3.07 27.00 0.91
C PRO A 9 2.08 25.83 0.78
N ARG A 10 1.09 25.99 -0.11
CA ARG A 10 0.14 24.92 -0.42
C ARG A 10 0.92 23.78 -1.03
N MET A 11 0.90 22.63 -0.38
CA MET A 11 1.45 21.38 -0.95
C MET A 11 0.78 21.12 -2.30
N SER A 12 1.58 20.97 -3.33
CA SER A 12 1.15 20.55 -4.67
C SER A 12 1.49 19.08 -4.88
N CYS A 13 0.85 18.20 -4.09
CA CYS A 13 1.10 16.76 -4.23
C CYS A 13 0.48 16.24 -5.52
N ARG A 14 1.28 15.49 -6.29
CA ARG A 14 0.82 14.76 -7.48
C ARG A 14 1.24 13.31 -7.42
N LEU A 15 0.41 12.43 -7.98
CA LEU A 15 0.69 11.01 -8.14
C LEU A 15 1.11 10.73 -9.58
N VAL A 16 2.22 10.03 -9.75
CA VAL A 16 2.72 9.58 -11.06
C VAL A 16 3.09 8.11 -10.98
N THR A 17 2.90 7.38 -12.07
CA THR A 17 3.31 5.97 -12.13
C THR A 17 4.75 5.86 -12.61
N ILE A 18 5.41 4.74 -12.29
CA ILE A 18 6.73 4.42 -12.83
C ILE A 18 6.69 4.29 -14.36
N GLN A 19 5.56 3.88 -14.93
CA GLN A 19 5.38 3.87 -16.38
C GLN A 19 5.46 5.27 -17.00
N GLN A 20 4.91 6.28 -16.31
CA GLN A 20 4.93 7.68 -16.76
C GLN A 20 6.28 8.36 -16.56
N GLN A 21 6.99 8.02 -15.48
CA GLN A 21 8.29 8.57 -15.11
C GLN A 21 9.24 7.46 -14.61
N PRO A 22 9.83 6.66 -15.51
CA PRO A 22 10.67 5.50 -15.13
C PRO A 22 11.89 5.87 -14.29
N GLU A 23 12.42 7.07 -14.43
CA GLU A 23 13.58 7.59 -13.68
C GLU A 23 13.33 7.71 -12.18
N LEU A 24 12.05 7.72 -11.75
CA LEU A 24 11.71 7.75 -10.33
C LEU A 24 12.02 6.43 -9.62
N ALA A 25 12.16 5.32 -10.33
CA ALA A 25 12.47 4.02 -9.73
C ALA A 25 13.77 4.05 -8.91
N ASP A 26 14.78 4.79 -9.36
CA ASP A 26 16.06 4.92 -8.65
C ASP A 26 15.97 5.85 -7.43
N ARG A 27 14.96 6.71 -7.37
CA ARG A 27 14.80 7.73 -6.32
C ARG A 27 14.00 7.26 -5.11
N VAL A 28 13.33 6.12 -5.20
CA VAL A 28 12.45 5.64 -4.13
C VAL A 28 13.15 4.76 -3.10
N SER A 29 14.34 4.24 -3.38
CA SER A 29 15.10 3.40 -2.45
C SER A 29 15.36 4.09 -1.13
N ASP A 30 15.79 5.36 -1.15
CA ASP A 30 16.06 6.15 0.06
C ASP A 30 14.82 6.32 0.95
N LEU A 31 13.65 6.45 0.34
CA LEU A 31 12.38 6.56 1.06
C LEU A 31 12.05 5.25 1.79
N ILE A 32 12.25 4.11 1.13
CA ILE A 32 12.02 2.79 1.72
C ILE A 32 12.97 2.56 2.89
N GLU A 33 14.25 2.80 2.72
CA GLU A 33 15.28 2.63 3.77
C GLU A 33 14.99 3.47 5.02
N LYS A 34 14.50 4.70 4.84
CA LYS A 34 14.14 5.59 5.96
C LYS A 34 12.86 5.18 6.68
N SER A 35 11.96 4.48 5.99
CA SER A 35 10.58 4.31 6.46
C SER A 35 10.28 2.91 6.93
N TRP A 36 11.00 1.89 6.44
CA TRP A 36 10.76 0.50 6.78
C TRP A 36 11.54 0.05 8.01
N PRO A 37 10.93 -0.76 8.90
CA PRO A 37 11.67 -1.44 9.94
C PRO A 37 12.75 -2.35 9.35
N GLN A 38 13.89 -2.45 10.02
CA GLN A 38 15.05 -3.22 9.57
C GLN A 38 14.71 -4.67 9.19
N PHE A 39 13.81 -5.33 9.93
CA PHE A 39 13.42 -6.71 9.64
C PHE A 39 12.69 -6.87 8.32
N MET A 40 11.98 -5.85 7.85
CA MET A 40 11.27 -5.87 6.57
C MET A 40 12.22 -5.70 5.38
N LEU A 41 13.35 -5.00 5.58
CA LEU A 41 14.41 -4.88 4.58
C LEU A 41 15.16 -6.21 4.35
N GLN A 42 14.99 -7.17 5.24
CA GLN A 42 15.59 -8.51 5.17
C GLN A 42 14.62 -9.58 4.68
N ASP A 43 13.43 -9.20 4.24
CA ASP A 43 12.44 -10.13 3.73
C ASP A 43 12.93 -10.81 2.44
N PRO A 44 13.04 -12.18 2.43
CA PRO A 44 13.64 -12.87 1.30
C PRO A 44 12.77 -12.80 0.03
N ILE A 45 11.45 -12.73 0.18
CA ILE A 45 10.51 -12.63 -0.96
C ILE A 45 10.56 -11.23 -1.55
N GLY A 46 10.53 -10.21 -0.70
CA GLY A 46 10.73 -8.83 -1.09
C GLY A 46 12.05 -8.65 -1.84
N ASN A 47 13.15 -9.07 -1.24
CA ASN A 47 14.49 -8.93 -1.84
C ASN A 47 14.63 -9.67 -3.18
N LYS A 48 13.97 -10.81 -3.35
CA LYS A 48 14.01 -11.58 -4.59
C LYS A 48 13.19 -10.96 -5.72
N HIS A 49 12.04 -10.37 -5.40
CA HIS A 49 11.04 -10.03 -6.41
C HIS A 49 10.76 -8.54 -6.55
N TRP A 50 11.26 -7.68 -5.63
CA TRP A 50 10.88 -6.26 -5.59
C TRP A 50 11.12 -5.51 -6.91
N ASN A 51 12.27 -5.75 -7.55
CA ASN A 51 12.60 -5.09 -8.81
C ASN A 51 11.65 -5.44 -9.95
N ARG A 52 10.98 -6.60 -9.86
CA ARG A 52 9.99 -7.02 -10.86
C ARG A 52 8.74 -6.13 -10.84
N LEU A 53 8.43 -5.51 -9.71
CA LEU A 53 7.33 -4.54 -9.65
C LEU A 53 7.55 -3.40 -10.64
N TYR A 54 8.76 -2.89 -10.73
CA TYR A 54 9.10 -1.79 -11.62
C TYR A 54 9.28 -2.23 -13.08
N ALA A 55 9.81 -3.44 -13.29
CA ALA A 55 10.07 -3.98 -14.62
C ALA A 55 8.80 -4.51 -15.29
N ASP A 56 7.99 -5.28 -14.56
CA ASP A 56 6.87 -6.03 -15.14
C ASP A 56 5.51 -5.34 -14.91
N PHE A 57 5.39 -4.46 -13.90
CA PHE A 57 4.15 -3.80 -13.51
C PHE A 57 4.32 -2.29 -13.27
N PRO A 58 5.03 -1.54 -14.15
CA PRO A 58 5.36 -0.14 -13.88
C PRO A 58 4.13 0.77 -13.75
N GLU A 59 3.03 0.44 -14.40
CA GLU A 59 1.75 1.16 -14.30
C GLU A 59 1.01 0.95 -12.98
N CYS A 60 1.41 -0.08 -12.23
CA CYS A 60 0.85 -0.41 -10.91
C CYS A 60 1.68 0.16 -9.74
N GLN A 61 2.83 0.79 -10.03
CA GLN A 61 3.69 1.41 -9.04
C GLN A 61 3.53 2.92 -9.11
N VAL A 62 3.17 3.54 -7.99
CA VAL A 62 2.84 4.98 -7.96
C VAL A 62 3.72 5.72 -6.96
N ILE A 63 4.19 6.88 -7.37
CA ILE A 63 5.03 7.78 -6.58
C ILE A 63 4.25 9.07 -6.32
N MET A 64 4.33 9.57 -5.10
CA MET A 64 3.82 10.89 -4.73
C MET A 64 4.96 11.88 -4.69
N LEU A 65 4.77 13.00 -5.37
CA LEU A 65 5.72 14.10 -5.44
C LEU A 65 5.11 15.36 -4.83
N ASP A 66 5.91 16.13 -4.10
CA ASP A 66 5.65 17.52 -3.76
C ASP A 66 6.68 18.37 -4.52
N GLY A 67 6.23 19.08 -5.56
CA GLY A 67 7.15 19.59 -6.58
C GLY A 67 7.95 18.47 -7.23
N ASP A 68 9.27 18.49 -7.04
CA ASP A 68 10.18 17.44 -7.53
C ASP A 68 10.62 16.45 -6.42
N GLU A 69 10.19 16.67 -5.18
CA GLU A 69 10.57 15.82 -4.05
C GLU A 69 9.69 14.56 -3.99
N VAL A 70 10.32 13.38 -3.87
CA VAL A 70 9.62 12.11 -3.62
C VAL A 70 9.23 12.04 -2.16
N ILE A 71 7.93 12.10 -1.88
CA ILE A 71 7.38 12.13 -0.52
C ILE A 71 6.57 10.89 -0.15
N GLY A 72 6.30 10.02 -1.11
CA GLY A 72 5.56 8.79 -0.86
C GLY A 72 5.62 7.82 -2.02
N GLN A 73 5.34 6.57 -1.73
CA GLN A 73 5.30 5.47 -2.67
C GLN A 73 4.18 4.51 -2.35
N GLY A 74 3.50 4.01 -3.37
CA GLY A 74 2.53 2.94 -3.28
C GLY A 74 2.81 1.84 -4.31
N ASN A 75 2.80 0.60 -3.87
CA ASN A 75 3.08 -0.56 -4.71
C ASN A 75 1.91 -1.51 -4.70
N THR A 76 1.54 -1.96 -5.90
CA THR A 76 0.50 -2.97 -6.10
C THR A 76 0.96 -4.00 -7.12
N ILE A 77 0.33 -5.17 -7.09
CA ILE A 77 0.56 -6.23 -8.06
C ILE A 77 -0.77 -6.88 -8.46
N PRO A 78 -1.04 -7.09 -9.76
CA PRO A 78 -2.19 -7.85 -10.22
C PRO A 78 -2.02 -9.33 -9.90
N ILE A 79 -3.09 -9.98 -9.42
CA ILE A 79 -3.11 -11.41 -9.13
C ILE A 79 -4.34 -12.08 -9.75
N ARG A 80 -4.24 -13.38 -10.01
CA ARG A 80 -5.42 -14.20 -10.30
C ARG A 80 -5.87 -14.94 -9.04
N TRP A 81 -7.12 -14.71 -8.66
CA TRP A 81 -7.83 -15.43 -7.62
C TRP A 81 -9.24 -15.74 -8.08
N ASP A 82 -9.63 -17.01 -8.05
CA ASP A 82 -10.92 -17.48 -8.55
C ASP A 82 -11.87 -17.90 -7.40
N GLY A 83 -11.37 -17.92 -6.16
CA GLY A 83 -12.14 -18.25 -4.97
C GLY A 83 -12.79 -17.04 -4.29
N PRO A 84 -13.63 -17.27 -3.26
CA PRO A 84 -14.14 -16.19 -2.42
C PRO A 84 -13.02 -15.54 -1.61
N SER A 85 -13.18 -14.25 -1.30
CA SER A 85 -12.15 -13.48 -0.59
C SER A 85 -11.85 -14.05 0.80
N GLU A 86 -12.82 -14.66 1.44
CA GLU A 86 -12.71 -15.29 2.77
C GLU A 86 -11.78 -16.52 2.78
N GLN A 87 -11.50 -17.09 1.61
CA GLN A 87 -10.60 -18.24 1.42
C GLN A 87 -9.21 -17.85 0.92
N LEU A 88 -8.89 -16.55 0.86
CA LEU A 88 -7.53 -16.10 0.55
C LEU A 88 -6.54 -16.74 1.53
N PRO A 89 -5.36 -17.17 1.05
CA PRO A 89 -4.35 -17.84 1.88
C PRO A 89 -3.87 -17.00 3.06
N ASP A 90 -3.58 -17.65 4.18
CA ASP A 90 -3.13 -17.02 5.42
C ASP A 90 -1.72 -16.44 5.33
N GLN A 91 -0.91 -16.89 4.36
CA GLN A 91 0.41 -16.32 4.05
C GLN A 91 0.34 -14.85 3.58
N GLY A 92 -0.86 -14.35 3.30
CA GLY A 92 -1.14 -12.95 3.11
C GLY A 92 -0.23 -12.26 2.07
N TRP A 93 0.66 -11.40 2.54
CA TRP A 93 1.53 -10.58 1.70
C TRP A 93 2.50 -11.42 0.84
N ASP A 94 3.14 -12.41 1.44
CA ASP A 94 4.11 -13.29 0.76
C ASP A 94 3.44 -14.03 -0.39
N TRP A 95 2.29 -14.65 -0.09
CA TRP A 95 1.51 -15.36 -1.10
C TRP A 95 1.07 -14.44 -2.23
N ALA A 96 0.56 -13.27 -1.90
CA ALA A 96 0.05 -12.32 -2.89
C ALA A 96 1.17 -11.86 -3.84
N PHE A 97 2.35 -11.58 -3.31
CA PHE A 97 3.48 -11.15 -4.12
C PHE A 97 3.96 -12.28 -5.05
N ILE A 98 4.21 -13.48 -4.50
CA ILE A 98 4.59 -14.65 -5.29
C ILE A 98 3.53 -14.94 -6.36
N ARG A 99 2.25 -14.93 -5.98
CA ARG A 99 1.14 -15.21 -6.89
C ARG A 99 1.07 -14.24 -8.06
N GLY A 100 1.36 -12.97 -7.82
CA GLY A 100 1.42 -11.95 -8.88
C GLY A 100 2.56 -12.19 -9.86
N VAL A 101 3.76 -12.46 -9.35
CA VAL A 101 4.95 -12.75 -10.17
C VAL A 101 4.76 -14.02 -11.00
N GLU A 102 4.33 -15.12 -10.36
CA GLU A 102 4.07 -16.38 -11.06
C GLU A 102 2.94 -16.26 -12.10
N GLY A 103 1.90 -15.51 -11.77
CA GLY A 103 0.79 -15.25 -12.69
C GLY A 103 1.25 -14.52 -13.95
N TYR A 104 2.13 -13.54 -13.80
CA TYR A 104 2.75 -12.84 -14.91
C TYR A 104 3.60 -13.78 -15.78
N ASP A 105 4.51 -14.56 -15.16
CA ASP A 105 5.37 -15.51 -15.86
C ASP A 105 4.61 -16.57 -16.63
N GLN A 106 3.43 -16.96 -16.13
CA GLN A 106 2.55 -17.97 -16.73
C GLN A 106 1.53 -17.37 -17.70
N GLY A 107 1.54 -16.06 -17.93
CA GLY A 107 0.57 -15.37 -18.78
C GLY A 107 -0.89 -15.48 -18.30
N ARG A 108 -1.11 -15.65 -16.98
CA ARG A 108 -2.45 -15.76 -16.42
C ARG A 108 -3.11 -14.39 -16.35
N ALA A 109 -4.29 -14.25 -16.93
CA ALA A 109 -5.07 -13.03 -16.81
C ALA A 109 -5.44 -12.75 -15.34
N PRO A 110 -5.08 -11.58 -14.78
CA PRO A 110 -5.40 -11.24 -13.40
C PRO A 110 -6.89 -10.93 -13.24
N THR A 111 -7.39 -11.13 -12.01
CA THR A 111 -8.77 -10.81 -11.61
C THR A 111 -8.83 -9.79 -10.48
N HIS A 112 -7.75 -9.64 -9.73
CA HIS A 112 -7.67 -8.76 -8.55
C HIS A 112 -6.40 -7.91 -8.63
N LEU A 113 -6.44 -6.72 -8.02
CA LEU A 113 -5.25 -5.94 -7.69
C LEU A 113 -4.93 -6.13 -6.20
N THR A 114 -3.66 -6.34 -5.87
CA THR A 114 -3.23 -6.48 -4.47
C THR A 114 -2.33 -5.32 -4.09
N GLY A 115 -2.66 -4.63 -2.99
CA GLY A 115 -1.78 -3.62 -2.38
C GLY A 115 -0.66 -4.30 -1.60
N LEU A 116 0.58 -3.90 -1.86
CA LEU A 116 1.77 -4.44 -1.19
C LEU A 116 2.35 -3.48 -0.15
N GLN A 117 2.37 -2.19 -0.45
CA GLN A 117 2.80 -1.17 0.50
C GLN A 117 2.24 0.21 0.16
N ILE A 118 2.18 1.06 1.18
CA ILE A 118 2.14 2.52 1.08
C ILE A 118 3.16 3.06 2.08
N VAL A 119 4.11 3.85 1.60
CA VAL A 119 5.12 4.53 2.40
C VAL A 119 4.98 6.02 2.20
N ILE A 120 4.99 6.78 3.30
CA ILE A 120 5.01 8.25 3.29
C ILE A 120 6.22 8.70 4.08
N ASP A 121 6.98 9.63 3.52
CA ASP A 121 8.12 10.24 4.21
C ASP A 121 7.68 10.73 5.60
N PRO A 122 8.45 10.44 6.66
CA PRO A 122 8.11 10.83 8.03
C PRO A 122 7.76 12.31 8.19
N GLY A 123 8.41 13.20 7.45
CA GLY A 123 8.12 14.65 7.46
C GLY A 123 6.75 15.04 6.88
N TYR A 124 6.12 14.14 6.14
CA TYR A 124 4.83 14.35 5.48
C TYR A 124 3.69 13.53 6.09
N GLN A 125 3.96 12.72 7.10
CA GLN A 125 2.93 11.91 7.78
C GLN A 125 1.89 12.78 8.50
N GLY A 126 0.72 12.20 8.78
CA GLY A 126 -0.40 12.90 9.44
C GLY A 126 -1.23 13.81 8.54
N ARG A 127 -0.88 13.98 7.28
CA ARG A 127 -1.56 14.85 6.30
C ARG A 127 -2.58 14.11 5.41
N ARG A 128 -3.00 12.92 5.80
CA ARG A 128 -3.96 12.06 5.08
C ARG A 128 -3.53 11.64 3.67
N LEU A 129 -2.24 11.68 3.36
CA LEU A 129 -1.73 11.35 2.03
C LEU A 129 -1.96 9.88 1.66
N SER A 130 -1.95 8.98 2.63
CA SER A 130 -2.23 7.53 2.40
C SER A 130 -3.59 7.28 1.74
N SER A 131 -4.58 8.11 2.02
CA SER A 131 -5.91 7.98 1.40
C SER A 131 -5.87 8.19 -0.11
N GLN A 132 -4.99 9.07 -0.59
CA GLN A 132 -4.82 9.33 -2.02
C GLN A 132 -4.24 8.11 -2.73
N PHE A 133 -3.32 7.37 -2.08
CA PHE A 133 -2.82 6.10 -2.63
C PHE A 133 -3.91 5.04 -2.73
N VAL A 134 -4.74 4.88 -1.70
CA VAL A 134 -5.84 3.91 -1.71
C VAL A 134 -6.83 4.22 -2.84
N GLU A 135 -7.19 5.49 -3.03
CA GLU A 135 -8.04 5.91 -4.16
C GLU A 135 -7.37 5.66 -5.50
N HIS A 136 -6.07 5.94 -5.62
CA HIS A 136 -5.32 5.65 -6.85
C HIS A 136 -5.33 4.15 -7.17
N PHE A 137 -5.10 3.28 -6.19
CA PHE A 137 -5.14 1.83 -6.36
C PHE A 137 -6.51 1.34 -6.86
N ARG A 138 -7.59 1.92 -6.33
CA ARG A 138 -8.95 1.64 -6.83
C ARG A 138 -9.10 2.04 -8.30
N GLY A 139 -8.60 3.21 -8.66
CA GLY A 139 -8.59 3.69 -10.04
C GLY A 139 -7.81 2.75 -10.97
N VAL A 140 -6.64 2.27 -10.55
CA VAL A 140 -5.84 1.29 -11.31
C VAL A 140 -6.61 -0.01 -11.49
N ALA A 141 -7.23 -0.54 -10.43
CA ALA A 141 -8.04 -1.75 -10.51
C ALA A 141 -9.19 -1.59 -11.51
N GLN A 142 -9.92 -0.47 -11.46
CA GLN A 142 -11.01 -0.17 -12.38
C GLN A 142 -10.53 -0.04 -13.83
N ALA A 143 -9.45 0.71 -14.06
CA ALA A 143 -8.89 0.90 -15.40
C ALA A 143 -8.42 -0.40 -16.04
N LYS A 144 -7.96 -1.35 -15.23
CA LYS A 144 -7.56 -2.70 -15.67
C LYS A 144 -8.72 -3.70 -15.75
N GLY A 145 -9.94 -3.31 -15.42
CA GLY A 145 -11.09 -4.20 -15.37
C GLY A 145 -11.02 -5.28 -14.30
N LEU A 146 -10.24 -5.04 -13.23
CA LEU A 146 -10.07 -5.98 -12.12
C LEU A 146 -11.25 -5.88 -11.15
N SER A 147 -11.77 -7.02 -10.71
CA SER A 147 -13.01 -7.10 -9.94
C SER A 147 -12.87 -6.57 -8.51
N ARG A 148 -11.68 -6.63 -7.93
CA ARG A 148 -11.43 -6.28 -6.53
C ARG A 148 -10.01 -5.74 -6.29
N LEU A 149 -9.91 -4.86 -5.30
CA LEU A 149 -8.66 -4.49 -4.64
C LEU A 149 -8.61 -5.23 -3.30
N VAL A 150 -7.57 -6.03 -3.08
CA VAL A 150 -7.33 -6.80 -1.85
C VAL A 150 -6.01 -6.34 -1.24
N ILE A 151 -5.99 -6.15 0.07
CA ILE A 151 -4.79 -5.65 0.76
C ILE A 151 -4.50 -6.54 1.98
N PRO A 152 -3.42 -7.33 1.95
CA PRO A 152 -2.86 -7.95 3.13
C PRO A 152 -2.24 -6.85 4.01
N LEU A 153 -2.90 -6.55 5.12
CA LEU A 153 -2.62 -5.37 5.91
C LEU A 153 -2.11 -5.74 7.30
N ARG A 154 -1.02 -5.09 7.72
CA ARG A 154 -0.53 -5.16 9.10
C ARG A 154 -1.03 -3.93 9.88
N PRO A 155 -1.87 -4.12 10.91
CA PRO A 155 -2.34 -3.02 11.74
C PRO A 155 -1.18 -2.30 12.43
N THR A 156 -1.18 -0.97 12.40
CA THR A 156 -0.03 -0.16 12.86
C THR A 156 0.15 -0.15 14.38
N ARG A 157 -0.92 -0.33 15.15
CA ARG A 157 -0.88 -0.31 16.62
C ARG A 157 -0.97 -1.69 17.27
N LYS A 158 -1.04 -2.76 16.49
CA LYS A 158 -1.16 -4.12 17.05
C LYS A 158 0.00 -4.50 17.98
N HIS A 159 1.20 -4.00 17.71
CA HIS A 159 2.38 -4.23 18.55
C HIS A 159 2.22 -3.72 19.99
N GLN A 160 1.34 -2.73 20.23
CA GLN A 160 1.03 -2.20 21.56
C GLN A 160 0.13 -3.15 22.36
N TYR A 161 -0.43 -4.16 21.72
CA TYR A 161 -1.38 -5.13 22.29
C TYR A 161 -0.94 -6.56 21.97
N PRO A 162 0.27 -6.98 22.41
CA PRO A 162 0.86 -8.26 22.00
C PRO A 162 0.04 -9.47 22.44
N LEU A 163 -0.60 -9.39 23.61
CA LEU A 163 -1.40 -10.48 24.19
C LEU A 163 -2.82 -10.58 23.61
N THR A 164 -3.26 -9.61 22.83
CA THR A 164 -4.58 -9.64 22.19
C THR A 164 -4.51 -10.41 20.88
N PRO A 165 -5.25 -11.50 20.68
CA PRO A 165 -5.32 -12.17 19.37
C PRO A 165 -5.76 -11.23 18.25
N MET A 166 -5.29 -11.47 17.03
CA MET A 166 -5.57 -10.58 15.89
C MET A 166 -7.06 -10.51 15.56
N ASP A 167 -7.75 -11.63 15.62
CA ASP A 167 -9.20 -11.73 15.40
C ASP A 167 -10.02 -10.86 16.37
N ARG A 168 -9.56 -10.73 17.61
CA ARG A 168 -10.16 -9.80 18.59
C ARG A 168 -9.74 -8.36 18.34
N TYR A 169 -8.47 -8.11 18.05
CA TYR A 169 -7.98 -6.76 17.84
C TYR A 169 -8.69 -6.04 16.68
N ILE A 170 -8.92 -6.73 15.58
CA ILE A 170 -9.57 -6.15 14.40
C ILE A 170 -11.05 -5.79 14.61
N THR A 171 -11.69 -6.32 15.65
CA THR A 171 -13.08 -5.96 16.01
C THR A 171 -13.19 -4.69 16.84
N TRP A 172 -12.07 -4.18 17.34
CA TRP A 172 -12.11 -2.96 18.15
C TRP A 172 -12.48 -1.75 17.30
N THR A 173 -13.39 -0.96 17.86
CA THR A 173 -13.88 0.25 17.18
C THR A 173 -13.72 1.49 18.07
N ARG A 174 -13.62 2.64 17.42
CA ARG A 174 -13.70 3.95 18.04
C ARG A 174 -14.56 4.85 17.16
N GLN A 175 -15.64 5.40 17.70
CA GLN A 175 -16.60 6.22 16.97
C GLN A 175 -17.15 5.54 15.69
N GLY A 176 -17.49 4.25 15.79
CA GLY A 176 -18.07 3.46 14.70
C GLY A 176 -17.08 3.04 13.60
N LEU A 177 -15.79 3.34 13.75
CA LEU A 177 -14.74 2.96 12.80
C LEU A 177 -13.69 2.06 13.49
N PRO A 178 -12.89 1.29 12.76
CA PRO A 178 -11.81 0.50 13.32
C PRO A 178 -10.91 1.32 14.27
N PHE A 179 -10.52 0.71 15.39
CA PHE A 179 -9.64 1.32 16.37
C PHE A 179 -8.25 1.62 15.79
N ASP A 180 -7.69 0.68 15.02
CA ASP A 180 -6.39 0.86 14.39
C ASP A 180 -6.45 1.94 13.31
N PRO A 181 -5.52 2.92 13.30
CA PRO A 181 -5.53 4.00 12.33
C PRO A 181 -5.42 3.53 10.88
N TRP A 182 -4.65 2.46 10.63
CA TRP A 182 -4.44 1.94 9.29
C TRP A 182 -5.69 1.21 8.77
N LEU A 183 -6.29 0.37 9.58
CA LEU A 183 -7.60 -0.24 9.28
C LEU A 183 -8.68 0.81 9.03
N ARG A 184 -8.65 1.90 9.80
CA ARG A 184 -9.63 3.00 9.69
C ARG A 184 -9.53 3.74 8.34
N ILE A 185 -8.32 3.95 7.82
CA ILE A 185 -8.13 4.58 6.50
C ILE A 185 -8.81 3.73 5.42
N HIS A 186 -8.60 2.42 5.44
CA HIS A 186 -9.22 1.51 4.48
C HIS A 186 -10.73 1.42 4.63
N ALA A 187 -11.23 1.38 5.87
CA ALA A 187 -12.68 1.38 6.14
C ALA A 187 -13.37 2.65 5.62
N ARG A 188 -12.72 3.82 5.77
CA ARG A 188 -13.23 5.08 5.20
C ARG A 188 -13.26 5.08 3.68
N ALA A 189 -12.36 4.35 3.04
CA ALA A 189 -12.37 4.14 1.59
C ALA A 189 -13.38 3.07 1.14
N GLY A 190 -14.21 2.55 2.05
CA GLY A 190 -15.25 1.55 1.76
C GLY A 190 -14.75 0.10 1.80
N ALA A 191 -13.54 -0.16 2.29
CA ALA A 191 -13.06 -1.52 2.45
C ALA A 191 -13.71 -2.21 3.67
N ARG A 192 -13.84 -3.53 3.58
CA ARG A 192 -14.23 -4.40 4.68
C ARG A 192 -13.08 -5.34 5.04
N ILE A 193 -12.95 -5.66 6.32
CA ILE A 193 -12.05 -6.72 6.77
C ILE A 193 -12.67 -8.06 6.36
N VAL A 194 -11.91 -8.87 5.65
CA VAL A 194 -12.38 -10.18 5.15
C VAL A 194 -12.08 -11.27 6.16
N LYS A 195 -10.85 -11.29 6.68
CA LYS A 195 -10.39 -12.26 7.68
C LYS A 195 -9.13 -11.74 8.37
N SER A 196 -8.78 -12.33 9.51
CA SER A 196 -7.43 -12.25 10.08
C SER A 196 -6.56 -13.38 9.54
N CYS A 197 -5.26 -13.11 9.43
CA CYS A 197 -4.24 -14.13 9.17
C CYS A 197 -3.40 -14.27 10.45
N PRO A 198 -3.11 -15.48 10.93
CA PRO A 198 -2.29 -15.72 12.11
C PRO A 198 -0.83 -15.27 11.91
#